data_02d2b2aa11479e4bc99424811edb3f95
#
_entry.id   02d2b2aa11479e4bc99424811edb3f95
#
_cell.length_a   1.000
_cell.length_b   1.000
_cell.length_c   1.000
_cell.angle_alpha   90.00
_cell.angle_beta   90.00
_cell.angle_gamma   90.00
#
_symmetry.space_group_name_H-M   'P 1'
#
loop_
_entity.id
_entity.type
_entity.pdbx_description
1 polymer ?
#
loop_
_entity_poly.entity_id
_entity_poly.type
_entity_poly.pdbx_seq_one_letter_code
_entity_poly.pdbx_strand_id
1 'polypeptide(L)'
;MARYLRYLAPLILFLLLAGLLYRGLSLDPKVVPSPLIGKPMPVFTLPLLSDPNATISDTDLRGKVTALNIWATWCVSCRAEHEVLLELAQTGKVDIYGLNYKDKRADAQRWLRQLGDPYIANAFDADGRTGIDWGVYGAPETFIMDKQGIIRHKHIGPLTRTDILNELLPLIARLEAED
;
A
#
# COMPACT_ATOMS: atom_id res chain seq x y z
N MET A 1 11.80 55.90 -11.49
CA MET A 1 11.60 54.78 -10.51
C MET A 1 10.51 53.84 -10.94
N ALA A 2 9.32 54.26 -11.35
CA ALA A 2 8.20 53.37 -11.76
C ALA A 2 8.49 52.40 -12.94
N ARG A 3 9.39 52.83 -13.86
CA ARG A 3 9.74 52.01 -15.06
C ARG A 3 10.53 50.76 -14.70
N TYR A 4 11.40 50.81 -13.68
CA TYR A 4 12.16 49.66 -13.21
C TYR A 4 11.30 48.72 -12.38
N LEU A 5 10.34 49.25 -11.62
CA LEU A 5 9.40 48.46 -10.82
C LEU A 5 8.54 47.54 -11.69
N ARG A 6 8.18 47.96 -12.92
CA ARG A 6 7.41 47.17 -13.90
C ARG A 6 8.15 45.93 -14.37
N TYR A 7 9.47 45.94 -14.44
CA TYR A 7 10.31 44.83 -14.84
C TYR A 7 10.78 43.99 -13.65
N LEU A 8 10.98 44.62 -12.48
CA LEU A 8 11.40 43.93 -11.26
C LEU A 8 10.26 43.12 -10.61
N ALA A 9 9.02 43.60 -10.68
CA ALA A 9 7.88 42.93 -10.08
C ALA A 9 7.70 41.47 -10.58
N PRO A 10 7.69 41.20 -11.92
CA PRO A 10 7.59 39.82 -12.39
C PRO A 10 8.81 38.97 -12.03
N LEU A 11 10.01 39.55 -11.98
CA LEU A 11 11.21 38.82 -11.55
C LEU A 11 11.15 38.44 -10.08
N ILE A 12 10.71 39.34 -9.20
CA ILE A 12 10.54 39.07 -7.77
C ILE A 12 9.46 37.98 -7.57
N LEU A 13 8.33 38.11 -8.28
CA LEU A 13 7.26 37.10 -8.23
C LEU A 13 7.75 35.72 -8.68
N PHE A 14 8.52 35.67 -9.77
CA PHE A 14 9.14 34.44 -10.26
C PHE A 14 10.09 33.81 -9.23
N LEU A 15 10.98 34.62 -8.60
CA LEU A 15 11.91 34.12 -7.60
C LEU A 15 11.20 33.63 -6.34
N LEU A 16 10.12 34.31 -5.91
CA LEU A 16 9.29 33.86 -4.79
C LEU A 16 8.58 32.53 -5.12
N LEU A 17 8.02 32.41 -6.32
CA LEU A 17 7.37 31.19 -6.76
C LEU A 17 8.36 30.02 -6.91
N ALA A 18 9.53 30.30 -7.50
CA ALA A 18 10.60 29.31 -7.62
C ALA A 18 11.09 28.83 -6.24
N GLY A 19 11.26 29.75 -5.28
CA GLY A 19 11.61 29.39 -3.89
C GLY A 19 10.54 28.55 -3.19
N LEU A 20 9.26 28.89 -3.38
CA LEU A 20 8.12 28.11 -2.88
C LEU A 20 8.07 26.69 -3.46
N LEU A 21 8.24 26.59 -4.79
CA LEU A 21 8.27 25.30 -5.49
C LEU A 21 9.47 24.46 -5.07
N TYR A 22 10.65 25.09 -4.96
CA TYR A 22 11.85 24.39 -4.48
C TYR A 22 11.67 23.83 -3.06
N ARG A 23 11.05 24.61 -2.18
CA ARG A 23 10.73 24.14 -0.82
C ARG A 23 9.65 23.04 -0.84
N GLY A 24 8.69 23.12 -1.76
CA GLY A 24 7.68 22.07 -1.96
C GLY A 24 8.27 20.73 -2.41
N LEU A 25 9.32 20.76 -3.24
CA LEU A 25 10.02 19.54 -3.71
C LEU A 25 10.79 18.81 -2.58
N SER A 26 11.11 19.51 -1.48
CA SER A 26 11.77 18.87 -0.33
C SER A 26 10.78 18.24 0.67
N LEU A 27 9.47 18.40 0.46
CA LEU A 27 8.45 17.74 1.27
C LEU A 27 8.29 16.29 0.80
N ASP A 28 8.35 15.34 1.73
CA ASP A 28 8.16 13.92 1.41
C ASP A 28 6.65 13.67 1.16
N PRO A 29 6.23 13.32 -0.07
CA PRO A 29 4.84 13.05 -0.38
C PRO A 29 4.30 11.77 0.29
N LYS A 30 5.17 10.95 0.88
CA LYS A 30 4.79 9.72 1.60
C LYS A 30 4.19 10.01 2.99
N VAL A 31 4.32 11.22 3.51
CA VAL A 31 3.86 11.62 4.86
C VAL A 31 2.38 12.01 4.91
N VAL A 32 1.57 11.66 3.92
CA VAL A 32 0.11 11.88 4.04
C VAL A 32 -0.48 10.73 4.87
N PRO A 33 -0.81 10.96 6.15
CA PRO A 33 -1.38 9.90 6.97
C PRO A 33 -2.72 9.48 6.36
N SER A 34 -2.89 8.17 6.15
CA SER A 34 -4.17 7.66 5.69
C SER A 34 -5.27 7.98 6.70
N PRO A 35 -6.41 8.52 6.24
CA PRO A 35 -7.55 8.81 7.12
C PRO A 35 -8.16 7.54 7.73
N LEU A 36 -7.74 6.37 7.30
CA LEU A 36 -8.20 5.07 7.79
C LEU A 36 -7.37 4.53 8.97
N ILE A 37 -6.23 5.13 9.30
CA ILE A 37 -5.44 4.72 10.47
C ILE A 37 -6.28 4.87 11.74
N GLY A 38 -6.31 3.81 12.57
CA GLY A 38 -7.12 3.74 13.80
C GLY A 38 -8.61 3.46 13.55
N LYS A 39 -9.02 3.20 12.31
CA LYS A 39 -10.41 2.84 11.95
C LYS A 39 -10.52 1.38 11.56
N PRO A 40 -11.72 0.78 11.70
CA PRO A 40 -12.00 -0.52 11.11
C PRO A 40 -11.70 -0.52 9.61
N MET A 41 -11.13 -1.62 9.14
CA MET A 41 -10.92 -1.80 7.70
C MET A 41 -12.26 -1.78 6.96
N PRO A 42 -12.31 -1.23 5.74
CA PRO A 42 -13.50 -1.24 4.89
C PRO A 42 -13.99 -2.67 4.65
N VAL A 43 -15.30 -2.86 4.74
CA VAL A 43 -15.96 -4.14 4.43
C VAL A 43 -15.83 -4.41 2.94
N PHE A 44 -15.46 -5.64 2.61
CA PHE A 44 -15.43 -6.10 1.22
C PHE A 44 -15.80 -7.58 1.12
N THR A 45 -16.24 -7.99 -0.06
CA THR A 45 -16.34 -9.40 -0.47
C THR A 45 -15.97 -9.47 -1.93
N LEU A 46 -14.89 -10.14 -2.24
CA LEU A 46 -14.34 -10.27 -3.59
C LEU A 46 -14.13 -11.74 -3.96
N PRO A 47 -14.20 -12.07 -5.24
CA PRO A 47 -13.79 -13.39 -5.69
C PRO A 47 -12.29 -13.61 -5.42
N LEU A 48 -11.92 -14.83 -5.10
CA LEU A 48 -10.51 -15.22 -5.02
C LEU A 48 -9.86 -15.13 -6.41
N LEU A 49 -8.60 -14.71 -6.44
CA LEU A 49 -7.81 -14.73 -7.67
C LEU A 49 -7.64 -16.14 -8.23
N SER A 50 -7.47 -17.14 -7.35
CA SER A 50 -7.29 -18.54 -7.70
C SER A 50 -8.56 -19.21 -8.22
N ASP A 51 -9.73 -18.89 -7.63
CA ASP A 51 -11.04 -19.46 -7.99
C ASP A 51 -12.11 -18.36 -8.02
N PRO A 52 -12.72 -18.08 -9.20
CA PRO A 52 -13.77 -17.07 -9.33
C PRO A 52 -15.07 -17.43 -8.62
N ASN A 53 -15.29 -18.70 -8.26
CA ASN A 53 -16.50 -19.16 -7.56
C ASN A 53 -16.37 -19.13 -6.03
N ALA A 54 -15.15 -18.98 -5.51
CA ALA A 54 -14.87 -18.80 -4.10
C ALA A 54 -14.64 -17.30 -3.80
N THR A 55 -14.95 -16.87 -2.59
CA THR A 55 -14.82 -15.48 -2.15
C THR A 55 -13.92 -15.37 -0.93
N ILE A 56 -13.37 -14.18 -0.75
CA ILE A 56 -12.67 -13.72 0.44
C ILE A 56 -13.28 -12.38 0.86
N SER A 57 -13.35 -12.15 2.16
CA SER A 57 -13.97 -10.97 2.75
C SER A 57 -13.09 -10.35 3.85
N ASP A 58 -13.47 -9.17 4.35
CA ASP A 58 -12.80 -8.54 5.49
C ASP A 58 -12.82 -9.41 6.75
N THR A 59 -13.82 -10.29 6.91
CA THR A 59 -13.90 -11.19 8.07
C THR A 59 -12.80 -12.24 8.09
N ASP A 60 -12.27 -12.64 6.94
CA ASP A 60 -11.17 -13.60 6.82
C ASP A 60 -9.82 -13.04 7.29
N LEU A 61 -9.74 -11.71 7.38
CA LEU A 61 -8.53 -10.99 7.83
C LEU A 61 -8.56 -10.66 9.34
N ARG A 62 -9.56 -11.12 10.09
CA ARG A 62 -9.72 -10.85 11.53
C ARG A 62 -9.20 -11.98 12.41
N GLY A 63 -9.02 -11.70 13.69
CA GLY A 63 -8.59 -12.67 14.70
C GLY A 63 -7.08 -12.84 14.83
N LYS A 64 -6.31 -12.23 13.93
CA LYS A 64 -4.84 -12.20 13.91
C LYS A 64 -4.35 -10.84 13.44
N VAL A 65 -3.09 -10.53 13.71
CA VAL A 65 -2.42 -9.42 13.02
C VAL A 65 -2.17 -9.84 11.57
N THR A 66 -2.64 -9.05 10.62
CA THR A 66 -2.57 -9.36 9.19
C THR A 66 -1.99 -8.21 8.38
N ALA A 67 -1.37 -8.55 7.25
CA ALA A 67 -0.95 -7.59 6.24
C ALA A 67 -1.82 -7.75 4.99
N LEU A 68 -2.31 -6.65 4.42
CA LEU A 68 -2.94 -6.60 3.09
C LEU A 68 -2.03 -5.82 2.15
N ASN A 69 -1.49 -6.50 1.15
CA ASN A 69 -0.65 -5.89 0.13
C ASN A 69 -1.44 -5.69 -1.16
N ILE A 70 -1.43 -4.47 -1.65
CA ILE A 70 -2.08 -4.06 -2.91
C ILE A 70 -1.06 -4.21 -4.03
N TRP A 71 -1.36 -5.04 -5.02
CA TRP A 71 -0.41 -5.36 -6.08
C TRP A 71 -1.08 -5.56 -7.45
N ALA A 72 -0.27 -5.51 -8.52
CA ALA A 72 -0.73 -5.81 -9.87
C ALA A 72 0.44 -6.23 -10.76
N THR A 73 0.15 -6.95 -11.85
CA THR A 73 1.18 -7.38 -12.83
C THR A 73 1.77 -6.22 -13.63
N TRP A 74 1.01 -5.16 -13.87
CA TRP A 74 1.46 -3.95 -14.55
C TRP A 74 2.35 -3.04 -13.70
N CYS A 75 2.47 -3.33 -12.40
CA CYS A 75 3.19 -2.51 -11.42
C CYS A 75 4.67 -2.95 -11.34
N VAL A 76 5.58 -2.14 -11.86
CA VAL A 76 7.03 -2.42 -11.83
C VAL A 76 7.58 -2.47 -10.40
N SER A 77 7.11 -1.55 -9.54
CA SER A 77 7.53 -1.47 -8.14
C SER A 77 7.04 -2.68 -7.31
N CYS A 78 5.87 -3.26 -7.66
CA CYS A 78 5.38 -4.49 -7.03
C CYS A 78 6.31 -5.67 -7.35
N ARG A 79 6.90 -5.70 -8.55
CA ARG A 79 7.89 -6.71 -8.91
C ARG A 79 9.18 -6.54 -8.11
N ALA A 80 9.57 -5.31 -7.79
CA ALA A 80 10.77 -5.03 -7.01
C ALA A 80 10.65 -5.47 -5.54
N GLU A 81 9.44 -5.34 -4.94
CA GLU A 81 9.21 -5.76 -3.55
C GLU A 81 8.88 -7.25 -3.38
N HIS A 82 8.56 -7.96 -4.47
CA HIS A 82 8.01 -9.31 -4.40
C HIS A 82 8.90 -10.30 -3.66
N GLU A 83 10.22 -10.26 -3.89
CA GLU A 83 11.20 -11.10 -3.18
C GLU A 83 11.17 -10.84 -1.67
N VAL A 84 11.04 -9.58 -1.29
CA VAL A 84 10.98 -9.15 0.11
C VAL A 84 9.70 -9.63 0.79
N LEU A 85 8.57 -9.64 0.07
CA LEU A 85 7.31 -10.23 0.56
C LEU A 85 7.41 -11.76 0.72
N LEU A 86 8.07 -12.46 -0.20
CA LEU A 86 8.34 -13.90 -0.06
C LEU A 86 9.18 -14.20 1.18
N GLU A 87 10.23 -13.40 1.43
CA GLU A 87 11.04 -13.52 2.65
C GLU A 87 10.20 -13.28 3.91
N LEU A 88 9.36 -12.24 3.92
CA LEU A 88 8.47 -11.94 5.04
C LEU A 88 7.48 -13.09 5.30
N ALA A 89 6.84 -13.63 4.25
CA ALA A 89 5.93 -14.76 4.35
C ALA A 89 6.60 -16.01 4.96
N GLN A 90 7.85 -16.28 4.57
CA GLN A 90 8.62 -17.41 5.10
C GLN A 90 8.94 -17.28 6.60
N THR A 91 8.92 -16.07 7.15
CA THR A 91 9.12 -15.88 8.61
C THR A 91 7.96 -16.42 9.44
N GLY A 92 6.78 -16.56 8.88
CA GLY A 92 5.54 -16.95 9.56
C GLY A 92 5.08 -15.96 10.64
N LYS A 93 5.64 -14.74 10.68
CA LYS A 93 5.33 -13.73 11.71
C LYS A 93 4.06 -12.94 11.45
N VAL A 94 3.56 -12.95 10.22
CA VAL A 94 2.34 -12.28 9.81
C VAL A 94 1.73 -13.00 8.62
N ASP A 95 0.42 -13.16 8.62
CA ASP A 95 -0.33 -13.64 7.46
C ASP A 95 -0.47 -12.50 6.45
N ILE A 96 0.02 -12.72 5.21
CA ILE A 96 -0.05 -11.73 4.15
C ILE A 96 -1.19 -12.09 3.21
N TYR A 97 -2.10 -11.16 2.99
CA TYR A 97 -3.16 -11.24 1.99
C TYR A 97 -2.85 -10.31 0.83
N GLY A 98 -3.19 -10.74 -0.38
CA GLY A 98 -3.05 -9.91 -1.59
C GLY A 98 -4.39 -9.30 -2.00
N LEU A 99 -4.38 -8.03 -2.42
CA LEU A 99 -5.45 -7.42 -3.20
C LEU A 99 -4.90 -7.15 -4.61
N ASN A 100 -5.26 -8.02 -5.57
CA ASN A 100 -4.86 -7.84 -6.95
C ASN A 100 -5.75 -6.77 -7.61
N TYR A 101 -5.14 -5.61 -7.89
CA TYR A 101 -5.83 -4.36 -8.18
C TYR A 101 -5.81 -4.03 -9.67
N LYS A 102 -7.01 -3.89 -10.27
CA LYS A 102 -7.20 -3.48 -11.69
C LYS A 102 -6.32 -4.28 -12.66
N ASP A 103 -6.37 -5.59 -12.57
CA ASP A 103 -5.50 -6.49 -13.31
C ASP A 103 -6.30 -7.53 -14.12
N LYS A 104 -5.60 -8.31 -14.91
CA LYS A 104 -6.15 -9.47 -15.61
C LYS A 104 -5.87 -10.74 -14.82
N ARG A 105 -6.92 -11.46 -14.44
CA ARG A 105 -6.83 -12.69 -13.64
C ARG A 105 -5.78 -13.68 -14.18
N ALA A 106 -5.80 -13.95 -15.47
CA ALA A 106 -4.87 -14.90 -16.08
C ALA A 106 -3.40 -14.47 -15.99
N ASP A 107 -3.15 -13.16 -16.11
CA ASP A 107 -1.79 -12.60 -16.01
C ASP A 107 -1.32 -12.62 -14.55
N ALA A 108 -2.18 -12.24 -13.60
CA ALA A 108 -1.90 -12.29 -12.17
C ALA A 108 -1.60 -13.73 -11.69
N GLN A 109 -2.41 -14.71 -12.08
CA GLN A 109 -2.16 -16.12 -11.76
C GLN A 109 -0.85 -16.63 -12.37
N ARG A 110 -0.53 -16.24 -13.62
CA ARG A 110 0.73 -16.62 -14.27
C ARG A 110 1.93 -16.01 -13.53
N TRP A 111 1.81 -14.77 -13.12
CA TRP A 111 2.84 -14.03 -12.39
C TRP A 111 3.18 -14.71 -11.06
N LEU A 112 2.17 -15.07 -10.25
CA LEU A 112 2.38 -15.79 -8.99
C LEU A 112 2.99 -17.19 -9.20
N ARG A 113 2.57 -17.92 -10.24
CA ARG A 113 3.19 -19.22 -10.57
C ARG A 113 4.66 -19.10 -10.96
N GLN A 114 5.07 -18.01 -11.58
CA GLN A 114 6.45 -17.80 -12.05
C GLN A 114 7.38 -17.26 -10.95
N LEU A 115 6.88 -16.41 -10.09
CA LEU A 115 7.69 -15.68 -9.11
C LEU A 115 7.51 -16.20 -7.67
N GLY A 116 6.57 -17.10 -7.44
CA GLY A 116 6.14 -17.53 -6.10
C GLY A 116 4.92 -16.75 -5.61
N ASP A 117 4.24 -17.30 -4.61
CA ASP A 117 3.06 -16.68 -3.99
C ASP A 117 3.31 -16.45 -2.50
N PRO A 118 3.49 -15.19 -2.06
CA PRO A 118 3.70 -14.86 -0.65
C PRO A 118 2.39 -14.78 0.14
N TYR A 119 1.24 -14.91 -0.52
CA TYR A 119 -0.07 -14.61 0.06
C TYR A 119 -0.79 -15.86 0.55
N ILE A 120 -1.45 -15.75 1.70
CA ILE A 120 -2.40 -16.77 2.19
C ILE A 120 -3.58 -16.91 1.21
N ALA A 121 -4.07 -15.78 0.73
CA ALA A 121 -5.10 -15.69 -0.29
C ALA A 121 -5.01 -14.34 -1.02
N ASN A 122 -5.51 -14.31 -2.25
CA ASN A 122 -5.58 -13.11 -3.07
C ASN A 122 -7.03 -12.77 -3.40
N ALA A 123 -7.49 -11.58 -2.97
CA ALA A 123 -8.71 -10.96 -3.45
C ALA A 123 -8.50 -10.39 -4.87
N PHE A 124 -9.46 -10.56 -5.76
CA PHE A 124 -9.39 -10.07 -7.12
C PHE A 124 -10.31 -8.85 -7.32
N ASP A 125 -9.74 -7.65 -7.25
CA ASP A 125 -10.42 -6.36 -7.39
C ASP A 125 -10.27 -5.85 -8.84
N ALA A 126 -11.03 -6.46 -9.75
CA ALA A 126 -10.91 -6.21 -11.19
C ALA A 126 -11.23 -4.76 -11.59
N ASP A 127 -12.22 -4.14 -10.95
CA ASP A 127 -12.66 -2.76 -11.22
C ASP A 127 -11.97 -1.72 -10.31
N GLY A 128 -11.30 -2.18 -9.25
CA GLY A 128 -10.56 -1.34 -8.31
C GLY A 128 -11.43 -0.60 -7.30
N ARG A 129 -12.68 -1.00 -7.11
CA ARG A 129 -13.59 -0.36 -6.16
C ARG A 129 -13.17 -0.55 -4.72
N THR A 130 -12.78 -1.78 -4.37
CA THR A 130 -12.27 -2.07 -3.02
C THR A 130 -11.01 -1.26 -2.72
N GLY A 131 -10.08 -1.15 -3.68
CA GLY A 131 -8.92 -0.27 -3.53
C GLY A 131 -9.30 1.19 -3.28
N ILE A 132 -10.34 1.72 -3.93
CA ILE A 132 -10.85 3.08 -3.67
C ILE A 132 -11.38 3.21 -2.24
N ASP A 133 -12.18 2.26 -1.76
CA ASP A 133 -12.74 2.27 -0.40
C ASP A 133 -11.62 2.19 0.66
N TRP A 134 -10.53 1.50 0.36
CA TRP A 134 -9.32 1.43 1.19
C TRP A 134 -8.42 2.67 1.05
N GLY A 135 -8.81 3.65 0.24
CA GLY A 135 -8.03 4.86 0.00
C GLY A 135 -6.67 4.57 -0.64
N VAL A 136 -6.63 3.58 -1.54
CA VAL A 136 -5.43 3.23 -2.31
C VAL A 136 -5.15 4.33 -3.33
N TYR A 137 -3.93 4.87 -3.31
CA TYR A 137 -3.47 5.85 -4.29
C TYR A 137 -2.86 5.19 -5.53
N GLY A 138 -2.29 3.99 -5.34
CA GLY A 138 -1.64 3.21 -6.38
C GLY A 138 -1.09 1.88 -5.84
N ALA A 139 -0.42 1.12 -6.68
CA ALA A 139 0.30 -0.08 -6.28
C ALA A 139 1.82 0.16 -6.35
N PRO A 140 2.62 -0.35 -5.40
CA PRO A 140 2.19 -1.14 -4.25
C PRO A 140 1.86 -0.28 -3.03
N GLU A 141 0.97 -0.77 -2.19
CA GLU A 141 0.70 -0.27 -0.84
C GLU A 141 0.49 -1.46 0.10
N THR A 142 0.87 -1.32 1.37
CA THR A 142 0.68 -2.39 2.36
C THR A 142 0.03 -1.84 3.61
N PHE A 143 -1.07 -2.47 4.03
CA PHE A 143 -1.79 -2.15 5.26
C PHE A 143 -1.50 -3.21 6.31
N ILE A 144 -1.33 -2.80 7.57
CA ILE A 144 -1.25 -3.70 8.73
C ILE A 144 -2.49 -3.49 9.57
N MET A 145 -3.21 -4.58 9.85
CA MET A 145 -4.39 -4.63 10.70
C MET A 145 -4.09 -5.42 11.97
N ASP A 146 -4.72 -4.99 13.09
CA ASP A 146 -4.71 -5.76 14.32
C ASP A 146 -5.76 -6.89 14.31
N LYS A 147 -5.83 -7.65 15.42
CA LYS A 147 -6.76 -8.78 15.60
C LYS A 147 -8.23 -8.40 15.46
N GLN A 148 -8.58 -7.13 15.76
CA GLN A 148 -9.94 -6.59 15.64
C GLN A 148 -10.24 -6.09 14.22
N GLY A 149 -9.23 -6.04 13.34
CA GLY A 149 -9.35 -5.52 11.98
C GLY A 149 -9.28 -4.00 11.91
N ILE A 150 -8.63 -3.36 12.89
CA ILE A 150 -8.35 -1.93 12.87
C ILE A 150 -7.06 -1.71 12.08
N ILE A 151 -7.07 -0.78 11.13
CA ILE A 151 -5.87 -0.41 10.38
C ILE A 151 -4.92 0.35 11.29
N ARG A 152 -3.74 -0.23 11.54
CA ARG A 152 -2.73 0.33 12.45
C ARG A 152 -1.58 1.00 11.69
N HIS A 153 -1.36 0.64 10.46
CA HIS A 153 -0.32 1.22 9.62
C HIS A 153 -0.66 1.11 8.13
N LYS A 154 -0.14 2.06 7.34
CA LYS A 154 -0.19 2.06 5.88
C LYS A 154 1.18 2.45 5.33
N HIS A 155 1.84 1.53 4.64
CA HIS A 155 3.05 1.80 3.88
C HIS A 155 2.68 2.11 2.43
N ILE A 156 3.22 3.21 1.89
CA ILE A 156 3.00 3.65 0.50
C ILE A 156 4.28 3.44 -0.28
N GLY A 157 4.20 2.70 -1.37
CA GLY A 157 5.34 2.32 -2.21
C GLY A 157 5.91 0.95 -1.89
N PRO A 158 7.00 0.56 -2.58
CA PRO A 158 7.57 -0.77 -2.44
C PRO A 158 8.22 -0.96 -1.07
N LEU A 159 7.91 -2.07 -0.42
CA LEU A 159 8.57 -2.50 0.80
C LEU A 159 10.03 -2.88 0.54
N THR A 160 10.90 -2.42 1.40
CA THR A 160 12.31 -2.86 1.46
C THR A 160 12.57 -3.74 2.67
N ARG A 161 13.69 -4.48 2.68
CA ARG A 161 14.14 -5.23 3.87
C ARG A 161 14.27 -4.32 5.11
N THR A 162 14.70 -3.07 4.89
CA THR A 162 14.85 -2.07 5.96
C THR A 162 13.49 -1.70 6.56
N ASP A 163 12.46 -1.47 5.73
CA ASP A 163 11.10 -1.17 6.20
C ASP A 163 10.53 -2.33 7.00
N ILE A 164 10.73 -3.57 6.52
CA ILE A 164 10.27 -4.76 7.23
C ILE A 164 10.95 -4.89 8.59
N LEU A 165 12.27 -4.78 8.65
CA LEU A 165 13.02 -5.00 9.89
C LEU A 165 12.82 -3.89 10.91
N ASN A 166 12.78 -2.63 10.48
CA ASN A 166 12.79 -1.48 11.37
C ASN A 166 11.39 -0.94 11.69
N GLU A 167 10.39 -1.24 10.86
CA GLU A 167 9.05 -0.70 11.01
C GLU A 167 7.99 -1.79 11.18
N LEU A 168 7.87 -2.72 10.21
CA LEU A 168 6.74 -3.65 10.21
C LEU A 168 6.88 -4.73 11.28
N LEU A 169 8.02 -5.41 11.41
CA LEU A 169 8.20 -6.48 12.40
C LEU A 169 8.07 -6.00 13.85
N PRO A 170 8.65 -4.84 14.26
CA PRO A 170 8.40 -4.29 15.59
C PRO A 170 6.94 -3.92 15.85
N LEU A 171 6.26 -3.38 14.83
CA LEU A 171 4.83 -3.08 14.91
C LEU A 171 4.00 -4.35 15.07
N ILE A 172 4.22 -5.36 14.23
CA ILE A 172 3.52 -6.64 14.27
C ILE A 172 3.71 -7.30 15.64
N ALA A 173 4.94 -7.37 16.16
CA ALA A 173 5.23 -7.95 17.47
C ALA A 173 4.49 -7.22 18.62
N ARG A 174 4.36 -5.89 18.54
CA ARG A 174 3.59 -5.11 19.49
C ARG A 174 2.10 -5.41 19.40
N LEU A 175 1.53 -5.46 18.19
CA LEU A 175 0.12 -5.73 17.94
C LEU A 175 -0.27 -7.16 18.35
N GLU A 176 0.61 -8.13 18.18
CA GLU A 176 0.40 -9.50 18.65
C GLU A 176 0.36 -9.61 20.18
N ALA A 177 1.07 -8.72 20.89
CA ALA A 177 1.05 -8.64 22.34
C ALA A 177 -0.15 -7.85 22.90
N GLU A 178 -0.87 -7.10 22.07
CA GLU A 178 -2.12 -6.41 22.43
C GLU A 178 -3.28 -7.45 22.49
N ASP A 179 -4.12 -7.41 23.55
CA ASP A 179 -5.29 -8.30 23.76
C ASP A 179 -6.48 -7.94 22.84
#